data_d1e3346df48c70c7dd249296eca37ca0
#
_entry.id   d1e3346df48c70c7dd249296eca37ca0
#
_cell.length_a   1.000
_cell.length_b   1.000
_cell.length_c   1.000
_cell.angle_alpha   90.00
_cell.angle_beta   90.00
_cell.angle_gamma   90.00
#
_symmetry.space_group_name_H-M   'P 1'
#
loop_
_entity.id
_entity.type
_entity.pdbx_description
1 polymer ?
#
loop_
_entity_poly.entity_id
_entity_poly.type
_entity_poly.pdbx_seq_one_letter_code
_entity_poly.pdbx_strand_id
1 'polypeptide(L)'
;MISLTKCDVHLVSLLMRPLKKLGVFLLPSCMIVTSVIATAIPSMAGLSAAVGPTMIPIMIRSGFKPAIAAAAVGGCMMPAYLNPGVSHNPFISKLASMEIMQFIGAHATTTVTMGLISIVVITLTCFAFGDFKRGKAAVEEAVEVASNEIEHPNILFAIAPIVPVVLLVCASIWFPQLKMSVATAMLIGTFYALVVTRSNPEEVTKKFFAGMGNGYAKILGIIIAAGVFAAGLRAAGVIEVFVQYLTHSNEVAKIGGAFGPFFLAVLTGSGDAAAFAFNEAVTPHAPTFGMTIDGLGYLAMMAAGIGRQASPLAGGIILLSGIAGVSPVEVVKRTAPAAVVMVLTLYFLV
;
A
#
# COMPACT_ATOMS: atom_id res chain seq x y z
N MET A 1 13.88 -4.80 -10.17
CA MET A 1 15.09 -5.39 -9.63
C MET A 1 14.83 -6.46 -8.59
N ILE A 2 14.15 -6.19 -7.47
CA ILE A 2 13.83 -7.15 -6.40
C ILE A 2 13.21 -8.45 -6.97
N SER A 3 12.26 -8.32 -7.89
CA SER A 3 11.62 -9.45 -8.58
C SER A 3 12.57 -10.23 -9.53
N LEU A 4 13.57 -9.56 -10.12
CA LEU A 4 14.60 -10.22 -10.96
C LEU A 4 15.53 -11.11 -10.08
N THR A 5 15.91 -10.58 -8.92
CA THR A 5 16.81 -11.24 -7.98
C THR A 5 16.10 -12.27 -7.08
N LYS A 6 14.76 -12.40 -7.20
CA LYS A 6 13.88 -13.23 -6.34
C LYS A 6 14.00 -12.91 -4.83
N CYS A 7 14.53 -11.75 -4.47
CA CYS A 7 14.67 -11.33 -3.07
C CYS A 7 13.31 -11.21 -2.36
N ASP A 8 12.28 -10.79 -3.09
CA ASP A 8 10.88 -10.77 -2.62
C ASP A 8 10.38 -12.15 -2.24
N VAL A 9 10.67 -13.19 -3.07
CA VAL A 9 10.24 -14.56 -2.80
C VAL A 9 10.94 -15.12 -1.55
N HIS A 10 12.24 -14.83 -1.37
CA HIS A 10 12.97 -15.21 -0.17
C HIS A 10 12.43 -14.55 1.09
N LEU A 11 12.08 -13.25 1.03
CA LEU A 11 11.48 -12.52 2.14
C LEU A 11 10.13 -13.13 2.53
N VAL A 12 9.25 -13.35 1.55
CA VAL A 12 7.93 -13.96 1.77
C VAL A 12 8.07 -15.34 2.37
N SER A 13 8.92 -16.21 1.78
CA SER A 13 9.13 -17.59 2.25
C SER A 13 9.66 -17.63 3.68
N LEU A 14 10.57 -16.71 4.05
CA LEU A 14 11.13 -16.63 5.41
C LEU A 14 10.06 -16.27 6.44
N LEU A 15 9.24 -15.25 6.14
CA LEU A 15 8.22 -14.76 7.06
C LEU A 15 7.01 -15.69 7.17
N MET A 16 6.74 -16.52 6.14
CA MET A 16 5.62 -17.43 6.13
C MET A 16 5.83 -18.75 6.88
N ARG A 17 7.08 -19.18 7.07
CA ARG A 17 7.39 -20.47 7.70
C ARG A 17 6.74 -20.71 9.06
N PRO A 18 6.76 -19.76 10.02
CA PRO A 18 6.19 -19.98 11.34
C PRO A 18 4.65 -20.05 11.32
N LEU A 19 3.98 -19.59 10.25
CA LEU A 19 2.54 -19.40 10.23
C LEU A 19 1.73 -20.68 9.94
N LYS A 20 2.34 -21.70 9.36
CA LYS A 20 1.66 -22.92 8.84
C LYS A 20 0.87 -23.72 9.89
N LYS A 21 1.01 -23.45 11.19
CA LYS A 21 0.38 -24.24 12.29
C LYS A 21 -0.68 -23.48 13.10
N LEU A 22 -1.07 -22.23 12.69
CA LEU A 22 -1.82 -21.31 13.54
C LEU A 22 -3.36 -21.47 13.49
N GLY A 23 -3.91 -22.35 12.66
CA GLY A 23 -5.38 -22.58 12.57
C GLY A 23 -6.15 -21.29 12.28
N VAL A 24 -7.10 -20.92 13.15
CA VAL A 24 -7.93 -19.70 13.01
C VAL A 24 -7.09 -18.42 13.06
N PHE A 25 -5.99 -18.42 13.83
CA PHE A 25 -5.08 -17.27 13.92
C PHE A 25 -4.21 -17.10 12.67
N LEU A 26 -4.30 -18.00 11.71
CA LEU A 26 -3.53 -17.90 10.47
C LEU A 26 -3.90 -16.65 9.69
N LEU A 27 -5.19 -16.30 9.58
CA LEU A 27 -5.66 -15.13 8.82
C LEU A 27 -5.04 -13.83 9.34
N PRO A 28 -5.24 -13.42 10.62
CA PRO A 28 -4.64 -12.19 11.14
C PRO A 28 -3.10 -12.23 11.12
N SER A 29 -2.48 -13.39 11.35
CA SER A 29 -1.03 -13.52 11.28
C SER A 29 -0.49 -13.34 9.86
N CYS A 30 -1.16 -13.90 8.85
CA CYS A 30 -0.84 -13.64 7.44
C CYS A 30 -0.99 -12.16 7.09
N MET A 31 -2.02 -11.50 7.61
CA MET A 31 -2.24 -10.07 7.40
C MET A 31 -1.13 -9.22 8.05
N ILE A 32 -0.71 -9.54 9.26
CA ILE A 32 0.42 -8.86 9.93
C ILE A 32 1.69 -9.01 9.10
N VAL A 33 2.02 -10.23 8.67
CA VAL A 33 3.20 -10.48 7.85
C VAL A 33 3.12 -9.76 6.51
N THR A 34 1.95 -9.77 5.85
CA THR A 34 1.75 -9.04 4.59
C THR A 34 1.90 -7.53 4.81
N SER A 35 1.42 -6.98 5.92
CA SER A 35 1.60 -5.56 6.29
C SER A 35 3.06 -5.19 6.46
N VAL A 36 3.86 -6.05 7.10
CA VAL A 36 5.32 -5.86 7.20
C VAL A 36 5.97 -5.91 5.82
N ILE A 37 5.60 -6.88 4.98
CA ILE A 37 6.11 -6.97 3.60
C ILE A 37 5.71 -5.73 2.77
N ALA A 38 4.52 -5.17 2.99
CA ALA A 38 4.04 -3.98 2.30
C ALA A 38 4.93 -2.75 2.55
N THR A 39 5.57 -2.64 3.72
CA THR A 39 6.54 -1.55 3.95
C THR A 39 7.79 -1.68 3.08
N ALA A 40 8.17 -2.88 2.69
CA ALA A 40 9.31 -3.15 1.81
C ALA A 40 8.91 -3.14 0.31
N ILE A 41 7.67 -3.53 0.00
CA ILE A 41 7.11 -3.58 -1.36
C ILE A 41 5.86 -2.70 -1.41
N PRO A 42 6.00 -1.37 -1.45
CA PRO A 42 4.88 -0.43 -1.29
C PRO A 42 4.05 -0.25 -2.57
N SER A 43 3.90 -1.30 -3.35
CA SER A 43 3.07 -1.32 -4.56
C SER A 43 2.03 -2.40 -4.43
N MET A 44 0.74 -2.04 -4.53
CA MET A 44 -0.35 -3.01 -4.40
C MET A 44 -0.22 -4.16 -5.41
N ALA A 45 0.08 -3.86 -6.66
CA ALA A 45 0.29 -4.88 -7.68
C ALA A 45 1.56 -5.72 -7.41
N GLY A 46 2.66 -5.06 -6.99
CA GLY A 46 3.90 -5.74 -6.61
C GLY A 46 3.73 -6.63 -5.39
N LEU A 47 3.07 -6.14 -4.34
CA LEU A 47 2.76 -6.93 -3.15
C LEU A 47 1.85 -8.12 -3.50
N SER A 48 0.81 -7.90 -4.30
CA SER A 48 -0.11 -8.95 -4.74
C SER A 48 0.61 -10.04 -5.53
N ALA A 49 1.52 -9.66 -6.41
CA ALA A 49 2.29 -10.61 -7.22
C ALA A 49 3.33 -11.40 -6.39
N ALA A 50 3.93 -10.74 -5.36
CA ALA A 50 4.95 -11.39 -4.52
C ALA A 50 4.33 -12.29 -3.44
N VAL A 51 3.26 -11.83 -2.80
CA VAL A 51 2.67 -12.47 -1.62
C VAL A 51 1.50 -13.39 -1.99
N GLY A 52 0.66 -12.97 -2.96
CA GLY A 52 -0.55 -13.67 -3.35
C GLY A 52 -0.35 -15.15 -3.67
N PRO A 53 0.58 -15.52 -4.58
CA PRO A 53 0.80 -16.92 -4.96
C PRO A 53 1.20 -17.85 -3.81
N THR A 54 1.78 -17.30 -2.74
CA THR A 54 2.19 -18.08 -1.57
C THR A 54 1.12 -18.07 -0.47
N MET A 55 0.60 -16.90 -0.12
CA MET A 55 -0.34 -16.73 1.00
C MET A 55 -1.73 -17.29 0.72
N ILE A 56 -2.27 -17.01 -0.46
CA ILE A 56 -3.65 -17.40 -0.81
C ILE A 56 -3.81 -18.93 -0.77
N PRO A 57 -2.96 -19.74 -1.42
CA PRO A 57 -3.06 -21.19 -1.32
C PRO A 57 -2.91 -21.73 0.10
N ILE A 58 -2.01 -21.16 0.91
CA ILE A 58 -1.81 -21.59 2.31
C ILE A 58 -3.10 -21.35 3.13
N MET A 59 -3.73 -20.19 2.98
CA MET A 59 -4.99 -19.89 3.67
C MET A 59 -6.13 -20.79 3.21
N ILE A 60 -6.25 -21.03 1.89
CA ILE A 60 -7.28 -21.93 1.33
C ILE A 60 -7.12 -23.34 1.88
N ARG A 61 -5.90 -23.88 1.87
CA ARG A 61 -5.59 -25.20 2.45
C ARG A 61 -5.89 -25.29 3.94
N SER A 62 -5.83 -24.17 4.64
CA SER A 62 -6.14 -24.09 6.07
C SER A 62 -7.64 -23.92 6.36
N GLY A 63 -8.49 -23.93 5.34
CA GLY A 63 -9.95 -23.89 5.45
C GLY A 63 -10.59 -22.52 5.27
N PHE A 64 -9.84 -21.52 4.81
CA PHE A 64 -10.40 -20.22 4.45
C PHE A 64 -10.92 -20.23 3.00
N LYS A 65 -12.06 -19.58 2.75
CA LYS A 65 -12.55 -19.45 1.37
C LYS A 65 -11.62 -18.58 0.52
N PRO A 66 -11.54 -18.80 -0.81
CA PRO A 66 -10.63 -18.07 -1.69
C PRO A 66 -10.81 -16.54 -1.63
N ALA A 67 -12.05 -16.05 -1.52
CA ALA A 67 -12.33 -14.63 -1.50
C ALA A 67 -11.77 -13.91 -0.26
N ILE A 68 -11.88 -14.51 0.94
CA ILE A 68 -11.29 -13.91 2.16
C ILE A 68 -9.77 -14.03 2.18
N ALA A 69 -9.21 -15.11 1.60
CA ALA A 69 -7.76 -15.26 1.44
C ALA A 69 -7.17 -14.15 0.54
N ALA A 70 -7.84 -13.83 -0.57
CA ALA A 70 -7.46 -12.71 -1.43
C ALA A 70 -7.63 -11.35 -0.72
N ALA A 71 -8.75 -11.15 -0.01
CA ALA A 71 -9.03 -9.94 0.74
C ALA A 71 -8.02 -9.68 1.86
N ALA A 72 -7.55 -10.74 2.53
CA ALA A 72 -6.51 -10.64 3.55
C ALA A 72 -5.20 -10.06 3.02
N VAL A 73 -4.81 -10.40 1.79
CA VAL A 73 -3.63 -9.80 1.16
C VAL A 73 -3.93 -8.37 0.69
N GLY A 74 -5.06 -8.15 0.03
CA GLY A 74 -5.45 -6.84 -0.53
C GLY A 74 -5.68 -5.75 0.52
N GLY A 75 -6.11 -6.14 1.74
CA GLY A 75 -6.37 -5.23 2.85
C GLY A 75 -5.14 -4.76 3.64
N CYS A 76 -3.94 -5.23 3.31
CA CYS A 76 -2.73 -4.97 4.12
C CYS A 76 -1.87 -3.81 3.65
N MET A 77 -2.39 -2.89 2.82
CA MET A 77 -1.58 -1.86 2.16
C MET A 77 -1.30 -0.62 2.99
N MET A 78 -2.00 -0.39 4.10
CA MET A 78 -1.83 0.87 4.85
C MET A 78 -0.41 1.09 5.37
N PRO A 79 0.29 0.10 5.96
CA PRO A 79 1.67 0.29 6.40
C PRO A 79 2.68 0.58 5.28
N ALA A 80 2.32 0.35 4.01
CA ALA A 80 3.16 0.74 2.87
C ALA A 80 3.48 2.24 2.84
N TYR A 81 2.58 3.08 3.34
CA TYR A 81 2.78 4.53 3.42
C TYR A 81 3.86 4.96 4.43
N LEU A 82 4.34 4.06 5.28
CA LEU A 82 5.54 4.30 6.10
C LEU A 82 6.84 4.22 5.30
N ASN A 83 6.80 3.72 4.05
CA ASN A 83 7.98 3.67 3.21
C ASN A 83 8.26 5.05 2.58
N PRO A 84 9.44 5.65 2.83
CA PRO A 84 9.79 6.97 2.28
C PRO A 84 9.82 7.03 0.75
N GLY A 85 9.94 5.88 0.07
CA GLY A 85 9.93 5.77 -1.38
C GLY A 85 8.55 5.78 -2.03
N VAL A 86 7.46 5.83 -1.23
CA VAL A 86 6.11 6.03 -1.76
C VAL A 86 5.98 7.46 -2.28
N SER A 87 5.60 7.61 -3.54
CA SER A 87 5.59 8.89 -4.27
C SER A 87 4.75 10.00 -3.62
N HIS A 88 3.73 9.64 -2.86
CA HIS A 88 2.90 10.58 -2.11
C HIS A 88 3.68 11.27 -0.99
N ASN A 89 4.57 10.55 -0.29
CA ASN A 89 5.33 11.11 0.82
C ASN A 89 6.19 12.31 0.39
N PRO A 90 7.09 12.21 -0.61
CA PRO A 90 7.84 13.38 -1.08
C PRO A 90 6.96 14.46 -1.71
N PHE A 91 5.84 14.09 -2.33
CA PHE A 91 4.91 15.06 -2.92
C PHE A 91 4.26 15.95 -1.85
N ILE A 92 3.64 15.35 -0.84
CA ILE A 92 2.96 16.10 0.23
C ILE A 92 3.98 16.82 1.11
N SER A 93 5.11 16.21 1.44
CA SER A 93 6.20 16.84 2.19
C SER A 93 6.68 18.13 1.51
N LYS A 94 6.81 18.11 0.17
CA LYS A 94 7.18 19.30 -0.61
C LYS A 94 6.10 20.38 -0.53
N LEU A 95 4.82 20.01 -0.64
CA LEU A 95 3.70 20.97 -0.49
C LEU A 95 3.70 21.61 0.90
N ALA A 96 3.95 20.81 1.94
CA ALA A 96 3.98 21.24 3.34
C ALA A 96 5.32 21.88 3.77
N SER A 97 6.32 21.95 2.87
CA SER A 97 7.67 22.47 3.15
C SER A 97 8.35 21.77 4.34
N MET A 98 8.18 20.46 4.46
CA MET A 98 8.78 19.64 5.52
C MET A 98 9.59 18.46 4.97
N GLU A 99 10.48 17.89 5.80
CA GLU A 99 11.27 16.73 5.44
C GLU A 99 10.38 15.46 5.36
N ILE A 100 10.70 14.55 4.43
CA ILE A 100 9.92 13.32 4.20
C ILE A 100 9.79 12.49 5.48
N MET A 101 10.88 12.32 6.23
CA MET A 101 10.87 11.52 7.46
C MET A 101 10.10 12.19 8.58
N GLN A 102 10.07 13.53 8.62
CA GLN A 102 9.25 14.29 9.55
C GLN A 102 7.76 14.09 9.24
N PHE A 103 7.36 14.17 7.97
CA PHE A 103 5.99 13.91 7.52
C PHE A 103 5.54 12.49 7.92
N ILE A 104 6.36 11.47 7.60
CA ILE A 104 6.05 10.08 7.95
C ILE A 104 5.95 9.91 9.46
N GLY A 105 6.88 10.49 10.23
CA GLY A 105 6.90 10.40 11.69
C GLY A 105 5.65 11.01 12.32
N ALA A 106 5.20 12.18 11.83
CA ALA A 106 4.00 12.86 12.32
C ALA A 106 2.73 12.00 12.16
N HIS A 107 2.66 11.22 11.08
CA HIS A 107 1.46 10.44 10.73
C HIS A 107 1.61 8.93 10.94
N ALA A 108 2.76 8.46 11.45
CA ALA A 108 3.05 7.03 11.59
C ALA A 108 2.03 6.29 12.47
N THR A 109 1.64 6.88 13.59
CA THR A 109 0.67 6.29 14.52
C THR A 109 -0.68 6.05 13.84
N THR A 110 -1.18 7.05 13.12
CA THR A 110 -2.45 6.94 12.38
C THR A 110 -2.35 5.88 11.28
N THR A 111 -1.22 5.85 10.55
CA THR A 111 -0.99 4.83 9.50
C THR A 111 -1.00 3.41 10.07
N VAL A 112 -0.32 3.18 11.20
CA VAL A 112 -0.32 1.87 11.89
C VAL A 112 -1.73 1.53 12.39
N THR A 113 -2.44 2.48 12.95
CA THR A 113 -3.82 2.30 13.42
C THR A 113 -4.74 1.86 12.28
N MET A 114 -4.63 2.48 11.10
CA MET A 114 -5.41 2.05 9.92
C MET A 114 -5.07 0.61 9.51
N GLY A 115 -3.80 0.23 9.57
CA GLY A 115 -3.37 -1.16 9.32
C GLY A 115 -3.98 -2.15 10.32
N LEU A 116 -3.98 -1.81 11.61
CA LEU A 116 -4.58 -2.64 12.66
C LEU A 116 -6.09 -2.78 12.51
N ILE A 117 -6.80 -1.67 12.21
CA ILE A 117 -8.24 -1.69 11.94
C ILE A 117 -8.55 -2.60 10.76
N SER A 118 -7.77 -2.51 9.68
CA SER A 118 -7.95 -3.40 8.53
C SER A 118 -7.85 -4.88 8.92
N ILE A 119 -6.82 -5.25 9.69
CA ILE A 119 -6.62 -6.62 10.17
C ILE A 119 -7.80 -7.10 11.01
N VAL A 120 -8.22 -6.29 11.97
CA VAL A 120 -9.32 -6.62 12.89
C VAL A 120 -10.64 -6.77 12.11
N VAL A 121 -10.99 -5.77 11.30
CA VAL A 121 -12.30 -5.77 10.61
C VAL A 121 -12.37 -6.86 9.54
N ILE A 122 -11.29 -7.10 8.76
CA ILE A 122 -11.30 -8.21 7.78
C ILE A 122 -11.39 -9.56 8.50
N THR A 123 -10.73 -9.72 9.65
CA THR A 123 -10.87 -10.94 10.46
C THR A 123 -12.30 -11.13 10.97
N LEU A 124 -12.94 -10.07 11.47
CA LEU A 124 -14.35 -10.12 11.88
C LEU A 124 -15.28 -10.41 10.70
N THR A 125 -15.01 -9.81 9.54
CA THR A 125 -15.76 -10.08 8.30
C THR A 125 -15.65 -11.56 7.89
N CYS A 126 -14.48 -12.19 8.06
CA CYS A 126 -14.30 -13.61 7.82
C CYS A 126 -15.28 -14.46 8.64
N PHE A 127 -15.44 -14.13 9.93
CA PHE A 127 -16.39 -14.85 10.79
C PHE A 127 -17.84 -14.53 10.44
N ALA A 128 -18.17 -13.27 10.17
CA ALA A 128 -19.52 -12.83 9.81
C ALA A 128 -20.03 -13.49 8.52
N PHE A 129 -19.16 -13.69 7.53
CA PHE A 129 -19.49 -14.35 6.27
C PHE A 129 -19.35 -15.89 6.33
N GLY A 130 -18.91 -16.46 7.45
CA GLY A 130 -18.64 -17.88 7.57
C GLY A 130 -17.61 -18.37 6.55
N ASP A 131 -16.56 -17.57 6.35
CA ASP A 131 -15.51 -17.83 5.35
C ASP A 131 -14.38 -18.73 5.88
N PHE A 132 -14.53 -19.27 7.09
CA PHE A 132 -13.66 -20.27 7.67
C PHE A 132 -14.43 -21.56 7.97
N LYS A 133 -14.02 -22.67 7.36
CA LYS A 133 -14.56 -23.99 7.63
C LYS A 133 -13.43 -24.92 8.06
N ARG A 134 -13.51 -25.42 9.28
CA ARG A 134 -12.60 -26.44 9.80
C ARG A 134 -13.01 -27.80 9.21
N GLY A 135 -12.41 -28.23 8.12
CA GLY A 135 -12.72 -29.52 7.49
C GLY A 135 -11.56 -30.12 6.72
N LYS A 136 -11.34 -31.43 6.89
CA LYS A 136 -10.24 -32.20 6.28
C LYS A 136 -10.32 -32.34 4.74
N ALA A 137 -11.40 -31.93 4.10
CA ALA A 137 -11.67 -32.18 2.67
C ALA A 137 -11.01 -31.20 1.69
N ALA A 138 -10.43 -30.08 2.18
CA ALA A 138 -9.79 -29.09 1.30
C ALA A 138 -8.30 -29.40 1.00
N VAL A 139 -7.77 -30.48 1.58
CA VAL A 139 -6.33 -30.79 1.56
C VAL A 139 -5.89 -31.47 0.27
N GLU A 140 -6.77 -32.16 -0.42
CA GLU A 140 -6.38 -33.00 -1.58
C GLU A 140 -6.33 -32.26 -2.92
N GLU A 141 -7.15 -31.23 -3.15
CA GLU A 141 -7.18 -30.46 -4.42
C GLU A 141 -6.07 -29.38 -4.56
N ALA A 142 -5.40 -29.04 -3.48
CA ALA A 142 -4.48 -27.91 -3.44
C ALA A 142 -2.98 -28.29 -3.62
N VAL A 143 -2.66 -29.53 -3.93
CA VAL A 143 -1.26 -30.02 -4.01
C VAL A 143 -0.50 -29.46 -5.22
N GLU A 144 -1.19 -29.06 -6.31
CA GLU A 144 -0.53 -28.66 -7.57
C GLU A 144 -0.03 -27.20 -7.64
N VAL A 145 -0.45 -26.30 -6.75
CA VAL A 145 -0.14 -24.85 -6.85
C VAL A 145 1.07 -24.41 -6.00
N ALA A 146 1.73 -25.34 -5.29
CA ALA A 146 2.84 -24.99 -4.36
C ALA A 146 4.21 -24.80 -5.01
N SER A 147 4.29 -24.49 -6.31
CA SER A 147 5.57 -24.50 -7.06
C SER A 147 6.49 -23.27 -6.83
N ASN A 148 6.09 -22.29 -6.02
CA ASN A 148 6.89 -21.07 -5.80
C ASN A 148 7.48 -20.95 -4.37
N GLU A 149 7.34 -21.93 -3.51
CA GLU A 149 8.00 -21.92 -2.19
C GLU A 149 9.48 -22.31 -2.33
N ILE A 150 10.34 -21.43 -1.86
CA ILE A 150 11.76 -21.77 -1.71
C ILE A 150 11.91 -22.58 -0.42
N GLU A 151 12.30 -23.84 -0.55
CA GLU A 151 12.44 -24.78 0.56
C GLU A 151 13.47 -24.32 1.59
N HIS A 152 14.50 -23.61 1.14
CA HIS A 152 15.55 -23.01 1.98
C HIS A 152 15.73 -21.51 1.65
N PRO A 153 14.93 -20.59 2.25
CA PRO A 153 15.10 -19.15 1.99
C PRO A 153 16.45 -18.66 2.54
N ASN A 154 17.17 -17.92 1.70
CA ASN A 154 18.40 -17.27 2.10
C ASN A 154 18.08 -15.95 2.79
N ILE A 155 18.53 -15.79 4.04
CA ILE A 155 18.28 -14.59 4.85
C ILE A 155 18.89 -13.34 4.20
N LEU A 156 20.08 -13.45 3.60
CA LEU A 156 20.74 -12.31 2.94
C LEU A 156 19.91 -11.80 1.75
N PHE A 157 19.26 -12.69 1.01
CA PHE A 157 18.36 -12.30 -0.08
C PHE A 157 17.08 -11.66 0.46
N ALA A 158 16.52 -12.25 1.54
CA ALA A 158 15.30 -11.76 2.17
C ALA A 158 15.45 -10.33 2.76
N ILE A 159 16.62 -9.96 3.21
CA ILE A 159 16.91 -8.63 3.77
C ILE A 159 16.99 -7.55 2.67
N ALA A 160 17.37 -7.89 1.46
CA ALA A 160 17.61 -6.91 0.39
C ALA A 160 16.49 -5.88 0.16
N PRO A 161 15.20 -6.25 0.14
CA PRO A 161 14.10 -5.28 0.01
C PRO A 161 13.94 -4.34 1.20
N ILE A 162 14.43 -4.74 2.38
CA ILE A 162 14.28 -4.00 3.64
C ILE A 162 15.43 -3.01 3.84
N VAL A 163 16.62 -3.28 3.28
CA VAL A 163 17.83 -2.46 3.44
C VAL A 163 17.58 -0.96 3.24
N PRO A 164 16.95 -0.48 2.16
CA PRO A 164 16.75 0.95 1.96
C PRO A 164 15.92 1.61 3.06
N VAL A 165 14.88 0.91 3.54
CA VAL A 165 13.98 1.43 4.59
C VAL A 165 14.73 1.51 5.92
N VAL A 166 15.45 0.45 6.29
CA VAL A 166 16.27 0.43 7.51
C VAL A 166 17.33 1.52 7.49
N LEU A 167 18.03 1.70 6.36
CA LEU A 167 19.03 2.76 6.21
C LEU A 167 18.44 4.15 6.43
N LEU A 168 17.27 4.44 5.85
CA LEU A 168 16.60 5.74 6.01
C LEU A 168 16.15 5.98 7.44
N VAL A 169 15.56 4.97 8.09
CA VAL A 169 15.11 5.05 9.48
C VAL A 169 16.32 5.24 10.41
N CYS A 170 17.37 4.42 10.24
CA CYS A 170 18.59 4.53 11.05
C CYS A 170 19.29 5.89 10.85
N ALA A 171 19.39 6.37 9.61
CA ALA A 171 19.97 7.67 9.33
C ALA A 171 19.14 8.80 9.95
N SER A 172 17.82 8.72 9.91
CA SER A 172 16.94 9.74 10.49
C SER A 172 17.03 9.80 12.01
N ILE A 173 17.15 8.65 12.69
CA ILE A 173 17.14 8.58 14.17
C ILE A 173 18.53 8.85 14.74
N TRP A 174 19.56 8.19 14.23
CA TRP A 174 20.90 8.20 14.84
C TRP A 174 21.89 9.15 14.16
N PHE A 175 21.66 9.46 12.87
CA PHE A 175 22.57 10.31 12.10
C PHE A 175 21.83 11.37 11.29
N PRO A 176 21.02 12.26 11.91
CA PRO A 176 20.22 13.24 11.18
C PRO A 176 21.08 14.22 10.36
N GLN A 177 22.37 14.39 10.71
CA GLN A 177 23.29 15.24 9.95
C GLN A 177 23.60 14.70 8.55
N LEU A 178 23.47 13.37 8.32
CA LEU A 178 23.75 12.72 7.03
C LEU A 178 22.74 13.13 5.94
N LYS A 179 21.54 13.62 6.31
CA LYS A 179 20.46 13.99 5.37
C LYS A 179 20.33 12.99 4.22
N MET A 180 20.29 11.68 4.55
CA MET A 180 20.27 10.61 3.54
C MET A 180 19.05 10.72 2.64
N SER A 181 19.27 10.85 1.33
CA SER A 181 18.17 10.88 0.37
C SER A 181 17.56 9.49 0.14
N VAL A 182 16.27 9.44 -0.18
CA VAL A 182 15.58 8.20 -0.58
C VAL A 182 16.31 7.54 -1.76
N ALA A 183 16.72 8.32 -2.75
CA ALA A 183 17.46 7.84 -3.91
C ALA A 183 18.79 7.16 -3.51
N THR A 184 19.55 7.76 -2.60
CA THR A 184 20.81 7.19 -2.10
C THR A 184 20.56 5.85 -1.39
N ALA A 185 19.57 5.78 -0.50
CA ALA A 185 19.23 4.53 0.21
C ALA A 185 18.79 3.42 -0.76
N MET A 186 17.99 3.77 -1.78
CA MET A 186 17.56 2.83 -2.82
C MET A 186 18.71 2.32 -3.68
N LEU A 187 19.69 3.19 -4.02
CA LEU A 187 20.90 2.78 -4.74
C LEU A 187 21.77 1.83 -3.90
N ILE A 188 21.95 2.11 -2.60
CA ILE A 188 22.68 1.22 -1.69
C ILE A 188 21.98 -0.14 -1.60
N GLY A 189 20.66 -0.16 -1.43
CA GLY A 189 19.89 -1.41 -1.42
C GLY A 189 19.98 -2.18 -2.74
N THR A 190 20.03 -1.46 -3.87
CA THR A 190 20.24 -2.05 -5.20
C THR A 190 21.61 -2.69 -5.30
N PHE A 191 22.67 -1.99 -4.87
CA PHE A 191 24.03 -2.51 -4.86
C PHE A 191 24.17 -3.72 -3.93
N TYR A 192 23.59 -3.64 -2.72
CA TYR A 192 23.55 -4.78 -1.80
C TYR A 192 22.92 -6.04 -2.46
N ALA A 193 21.75 -5.87 -3.08
CA ALA A 193 21.08 -6.98 -3.74
C ALA A 193 21.91 -7.55 -4.90
N LEU A 194 22.56 -6.70 -5.69
CA LEU A 194 23.46 -7.13 -6.78
C LEU A 194 24.62 -8.00 -6.26
N VAL A 195 25.29 -7.53 -5.21
CA VAL A 195 26.44 -8.23 -4.63
C VAL A 195 26.03 -9.57 -4.01
N VAL A 196 24.95 -9.57 -3.21
CA VAL A 196 24.52 -10.76 -2.47
C VAL A 196 23.96 -11.82 -3.42
N THR A 197 23.16 -11.43 -4.42
CA THR A 197 22.54 -12.37 -5.36
C THR A 197 23.48 -12.78 -6.51
N ARG A 198 24.61 -12.08 -6.66
CA ARG A 198 25.53 -12.25 -7.80
C ARG A 198 24.82 -12.24 -9.16
N SER A 199 23.76 -11.44 -9.25
CA SER A 199 22.98 -11.29 -10.48
C SER A 199 23.81 -10.59 -11.55
N ASN A 200 23.49 -10.88 -12.83
CA ASN A 200 24.18 -10.24 -13.94
C ASN A 200 23.98 -8.71 -13.90
N PRO A 201 25.05 -7.89 -13.79
CA PRO A 201 24.94 -6.43 -13.72
C PRO A 201 24.24 -5.81 -14.93
N GLU A 202 24.39 -6.39 -16.11
CA GLU A 202 23.74 -5.91 -17.34
C GLU A 202 22.21 -6.05 -17.24
N GLU A 203 21.72 -7.20 -16.79
CA GLU A 203 20.28 -7.43 -16.63
C GLU A 203 19.68 -6.56 -15.53
N VAL A 204 20.42 -6.38 -14.41
CA VAL A 204 20.02 -5.50 -13.33
C VAL A 204 19.92 -4.07 -13.82
N THR A 205 20.91 -3.59 -14.60
CA THR A 205 20.92 -2.25 -15.18
C THR A 205 19.75 -2.06 -16.16
N LYS A 206 19.51 -3.01 -17.07
CA LYS A 206 18.35 -2.97 -17.98
C LYS A 206 17.03 -2.88 -17.21
N LYS A 207 16.84 -3.68 -16.16
CA LYS A 207 15.65 -3.66 -15.31
C LYS A 207 15.53 -2.39 -14.47
N PHE A 208 16.65 -1.82 -14.04
CA PHE A 208 16.69 -0.55 -13.33
C PHE A 208 16.15 0.58 -14.23
N PHE A 209 16.68 0.73 -15.44
CA PHE A 209 16.22 1.75 -16.38
C PHE A 209 14.78 1.52 -16.86
N ALA A 210 14.39 0.27 -17.09
CA ALA A 210 13.00 -0.06 -17.40
C ALA A 210 12.06 0.30 -16.22
N GLY A 211 12.50 0.07 -14.97
CA GLY A 211 11.78 0.48 -13.77
C GLY A 211 11.65 2.00 -13.65
N MET A 212 12.72 2.74 -13.92
CA MET A 212 12.69 4.21 -14.00
C MET A 212 11.71 4.71 -15.06
N GLY A 213 11.75 4.15 -16.28
CA GLY A 213 10.82 4.50 -17.35
C GLY A 213 9.36 4.23 -16.96
N ASN A 214 9.07 3.10 -16.34
CA ASN A 214 7.75 2.80 -15.81
C ASN A 214 7.33 3.75 -14.67
N GLY A 215 8.25 4.09 -13.77
CA GLY A 215 8.02 5.08 -12.71
C GLY A 215 7.73 6.46 -13.28
N TYR A 216 8.52 6.88 -14.27
CA TYR A 216 8.31 8.14 -14.99
C TYR A 216 6.93 8.17 -15.66
N ALA A 217 6.60 7.18 -16.46
CA ALA A 217 5.33 7.14 -17.20
C ALA A 217 4.11 7.04 -16.27
N LYS A 218 4.16 6.20 -15.22
CA LYS A 218 3.02 5.96 -14.35
C LYS A 218 2.89 7.01 -13.25
N ILE A 219 3.97 7.46 -12.62
CA ILE A 219 3.90 8.37 -11.47
C ILE A 219 3.93 9.82 -11.94
N LEU A 220 4.95 10.22 -12.71
CA LEU A 220 5.03 11.60 -13.21
C LEU A 220 3.91 11.90 -14.20
N GLY A 221 3.50 10.94 -15.04
CA GLY A 221 2.34 11.08 -15.90
C GLY A 221 1.06 11.41 -15.13
N ILE A 222 0.81 10.74 -14.00
CA ILE A 222 -0.34 11.02 -13.14
C ILE A 222 -0.21 12.40 -12.48
N ILE A 223 0.98 12.78 -11.97
CA ILE A 223 1.22 14.08 -11.34
C ILE A 223 1.01 15.20 -12.36
N ILE A 224 1.54 15.06 -13.58
CA ILE A 224 1.35 16.05 -14.66
C ILE A 224 -0.13 16.16 -15.02
N ALA A 225 -0.82 15.04 -15.20
CA ALA A 225 -2.25 15.05 -15.51
C ALA A 225 -3.07 15.68 -14.37
N ALA A 226 -2.74 15.41 -13.12
CA ALA A 226 -3.36 16.05 -11.96
C ALA A 226 -3.11 17.56 -11.93
N GLY A 227 -1.89 18.01 -12.24
CA GLY A 227 -1.54 19.44 -12.36
C GLY A 227 -2.29 20.14 -13.48
N VAL A 228 -2.41 19.53 -14.67
CA VAL A 228 -3.20 20.05 -15.78
C VAL A 228 -4.69 20.14 -15.41
N PHE A 229 -5.22 19.11 -14.78
CA PHE A 229 -6.60 19.09 -14.30
C PHE A 229 -6.87 20.22 -13.27
N ALA A 230 -5.99 20.36 -12.27
CA ALA A 230 -6.08 21.44 -11.28
C ALA A 230 -5.97 22.83 -11.90
N ALA A 231 -5.08 23.03 -12.89
CA ALA A 231 -4.98 24.27 -13.64
C ALA A 231 -6.26 24.57 -14.43
N GLY A 232 -6.87 23.56 -15.04
CA GLY A 232 -8.15 23.69 -15.72
C GLY A 232 -9.29 24.09 -14.79
N LEU A 233 -9.37 23.49 -13.59
CA LEU A 233 -10.35 23.84 -12.56
C LEU A 233 -10.17 25.29 -12.05
N ARG A 234 -8.91 25.74 -11.86
CA ARG A 234 -8.62 27.14 -11.50
C ARG A 234 -9.08 28.09 -12.61
N ALA A 235 -8.69 27.80 -13.86
CA ALA A 235 -9.08 28.64 -15.00
C ALA A 235 -10.59 28.73 -15.19
N ALA A 236 -11.33 27.70 -14.84
CA ALA A 236 -12.80 27.66 -14.86
C ALA A 236 -13.44 28.31 -13.63
N GLY A 237 -12.67 28.81 -12.65
CA GLY A 237 -13.20 29.39 -11.40
C GLY A 237 -13.82 28.36 -10.45
N VAL A 238 -13.70 27.08 -10.73
CA VAL A 238 -14.33 26.00 -9.93
C VAL A 238 -13.65 25.87 -8.58
N ILE A 239 -12.31 26.04 -8.54
CA ILE A 239 -11.56 25.93 -7.28
C ILE A 239 -11.94 27.08 -6.34
N GLU A 240 -12.07 28.30 -6.84
CA GLU A 240 -12.46 29.47 -6.07
C GLU A 240 -13.86 29.31 -5.45
N VAL A 241 -14.83 28.82 -6.23
CA VAL A 241 -16.19 28.54 -5.73
C VAL A 241 -16.14 27.42 -4.68
N PHE A 242 -15.38 26.36 -4.94
CA PHE A 242 -15.24 25.25 -4.00
C PHE A 242 -14.55 25.69 -2.70
N VAL A 243 -13.46 26.47 -2.80
CA VAL A 243 -12.77 27.06 -1.65
C VAL A 243 -13.71 27.96 -0.85
N GLN A 244 -14.46 28.84 -1.49
CA GLN A 244 -15.46 29.69 -0.81
C GLN A 244 -16.52 28.87 -0.08
N TYR A 245 -16.99 27.79 -0.68
CA TYR A 245 -17.95 26.89 -0.03
C TYR A 245 -17.33 26.18 1.18
N LEU A 246 -16.08 25.75 1.09
CA LEU A 246 -15.36 25.06 2.17
C LEU A 246 -14.94 26.02 3.31
N THR A 247 -14.72 27.33 3.06
CA THR A 247 -14.33 28.29 4.09
C THR A 247 -15.43 28.56 5.15
N HIS A 248 -16.67 28.15 4.88
CA HIS A 248 -17.76 28.29 5.83
C HIS A 248 -17.76 27.22 6.95
N SER A 249 -16.93 26.15 6.83
CA SER A 249 -16.80 25.13 7.87
C SER A 249 -15.56 24.26 7.63
N ASN A 250 -14.66 24.20 8.63
CA ASN A 250 -13.52 23.28 8.65
C ASN A 250 -13.94 21.81 8.45
N GLU A 251 -15.13 21.47 8.95
CA GLU A 251 -15.68 20.13 8.81
C GLU A 251 -16.00 19.74 7.38
N VAL A 252 -16.47 20.68 6.56
CA VAL A 252 -16.78 20.43 5.14
C VAL A 252 -15.50 20.13 4.35
N ALA A 253 -14.42 20.86 4.63
CA ALA A 253 -13.11 20.59 4.01
C ALA A 253 -12.57 19.22 4.41
N LYS A 254 -12.71 18.86 5.68
CA LYS A 254 -12.31 17.57 6.22
C LYS A 254 -13.14 16.42 5.64
N ILE A 255 -14.45 16.59 5.51
CA ILE A 255 -15.35 15.65 4.83
C ILE A 255 -14.92 15.47 3.36
N GLY A 256 -14.69 16.58 2.65
CA GLY A 256 -14.21 16.56 1.27
C GLY A 256 -12.88 15.84 1.10
N GLY A 257 -11.94 16.09 2.01
CA GLY A 257 -10.61 15.45 2.04
C GLY A 257 -10.64 13.95 2.35
N ALA A 258 -11.58 13.52 3.20
CA ALA A 258 -11.76 12.11 3.52
C ALA A 258 -12.56 11.36 2.44
N PHE A 259 -13.75 11.84 2.12
CA PHE A 259 -14.69 11.08 1.29
C PHE A 259 -14.51 11.32 -0.21
N GLY A 260 -14.05 12.49 -0.64
CA GLY A 260 -13.80 12.80 -2.05
C GLY A 260 -12.78 11.84 -2.69
N PRO A 261 -11.53 11.82 -2.21
CA PRO A 261 -10.51 10.90 -2.70
C PRO A 261 -10.87 9.42 -2.48
N PHE A 262 -11.56 9.10 -1.39
CA PHE A 262 -12.05 7.74 -1.13
C PHE A 262 -12.98 7.26 -2.24
N PHE A 263 -14.08 7.97 -2.51
CA PHE A 263 -15.04 7.56 -3.53
C PHE A 263 -14.45 7.60 -4.94
N LEU A 264 -13.60 8.60 -5.23
CA LEU A 264 -12.92 8.66 -6.52
C LEU A 264 -12.02 7.44 -6.73
N ALA A 265 -11.31 6.99 -5.70
CA ALA A 265 -10.49 5.79 -5.75
C ALA A 265 -11.32 4.50 -5.87
N VAL A 266 -12.48 4.42 -5.21
CA VAL A 266 -13.42 3.29 -5.35
C VAL A 266 -13.92 3.20 -6.80
N LEU A 267 -14.31 4.32 -7.39
CA LEU A 267 -14.88 4.38 -8.75
C LEU A 267 -13.83 4.11 -9.84
N THR A 268 -12.62 4.62 -9.66
CA THR A 268 -11.56 4.53 -10.69
C THR A 268 -10.63 3.33 -10.53
N GLY A 269 -10.57 2.74 -9.32
CA GLY A 269 -9.57 1.73 -8.96
C GLY A 269 -8.16 2.30 -8.74
N SER A 270 -7.96 3.61 -8.87
CA SER A 270 -6.67 4.28 -8.76
C SER A 270 -6.62 5.21 -7.55
N GLY A 271 -6.08 4.70 -6.43
CA GLY A 271 -5.81 5.53 -5.25
C GLY A 271 -4.79 6.63 -5.54
N ASP A 272 -3.79 6.33 -6.37
CA ASP A 272 -2.74 7.29 -6.69
C ASP A 272 -3.30 8.49 -7.48
N ALA A 273 -4.13 8.24 -8.51
CA ALA A 273 -4.76 9.31 -9.29
C ALA A 273 -5.69 10.17 -8.41
N ALA A 274 -6.51 9.55 -7.55
CA ALA A 274 -7.40 10.25 -6.65
C ALA A 274 -6.65 11.14 -5.65
N ALA A 275 -5.59 10.59 -5.02
CA ALA A 275 -4.77 11.31 -4.05
C ALA A 275 -4.01 12.48 -4.70
N PHE A 276 -3.35 12.27 -5.84
CA PHE A 276 -2.60 13.34 -6.50
C PHE A 276 -3.52 14.45 -7.02
N ALA A 277 -4.67 14.09 -7.62
CA ALA A 277 -5.63 15.09 -8.12
C ALA A 277 -6.15 15.99 -6.98
N PHE A 278 -6.53 15.40 -5.85
CA PHE A 278 -7.00 16.17 -4.70
C PHE A 278 -5.87 17.00 -4.09
N ASN A 279 -4.70 16.42 -3.88
CA ASN A 279 -3.58 17.09 -3.24
C ASN A 279 -3.02 18.24 -4.09
N GLU A 280 -3.07 18.13 -5.41
CA GLU A 280 -2.66 19.22 -6.31
C GLU A 280 -3.69 20.36 -6.34
N ALA A 281 -4.99 20.03 -6.34
CA ALA A 281 -6.06 21.01 -6.50
C ALA A 281 -6.47 21.69 -5.19
N VAL A 282 -6.56 20.95 -4.09
CA VAL A 282 -7.24 21.39 -2.86
C VAL A 282 -6.27 21.57 -1.68
N THR A 283 -5.31 20.68 -1.50
CA THR A 283 -4.42 20.68 -0.33
C THR A 283 -3.61 21.97 -0.15
N PRO A 284 -3.13 22.69 -1.21
CA PRO A 284 -2.46 23.98 -1.03
C PRO A 284 -3.34 25.04 -0.34
N HIS A 285 -4.65 24.88 -0.37
CA HIS A 285 -5.61 25.79 0.26
C HIS A 285 -5.97 25.37 1.71
N ALA A 286 -5.38 24.30 2.26
CA ALA A 286 -5.67 23.80 3.60
C ALA A 286 -5.67 24.89 4.71
N PRO A 287 -4.73 25.86 4.72
CA PRO A 287 -4.76 26.95 5.72
C PRO A 287 -6.04 27.79 5.70
N THR A 288 -6.67 27.97 4.54
CA THR A 288 -7.94 28.73 4.43
C THR A 288 -9.11 27.98 5.06
N PHE A 289 -8.96 26.67 5.30
CA PHE A 289 -9.95 25.82 5.94
C PHE A 289 -9.62 25.57 7.42
N GLY A 290 -8.57 26.20 7.95
CA GLY A 290 -8.09 25.95 9.32
C GLY A 290 -7.38 24.60 9.50
N MET A 291 -6.93 23.98 8.40
CA MET A 291 -6.17 22.72 8.41
C MET A 291 -4.70 22.96 8.03
N THR A 292 -3.83 22.04 8.42
CA THR A 292 -2.44 22.06 7.94
C THR A 292 -2.35 21.37 6.57
N ILE A 293 -1.36 21.78 5.75
CA ILE A 293 -1.15 21.18 4.42
C ILE A 293 -0.80 19.69 4.53
N ASP A 294 0.06 19.34 5.50
CA ASP A 294 0.43 17.95 5.75
C ASP A 294 -0.77 17.13 6.23
N GLY A 295 -1.60 17.67 7.14
CA GLY A 295 -2.78 16.99 7.66
C GLY A 295 -3.83 16.70 6.57
N LEU A 296 -4.22 17.72 5.79
CA LEU A 296 -5.18 17.52 4.69
C LEU A 296 -4.59 16.62 3.59
N GLY A 297 -3.31 16.80 3.28
CA GLY A 297 -2.63 15.98 2.28
C GLY A 297 -2.54 14.52 2.69
N TYR A 298 -2.23 14.26 3.96
CA TYR A 298 -2.22 12.92 4.53
C TYR A 298 -3.63 12.29 4.55
N LEU A 299 -4.63 13.04 4.97
CA LEU A 299 -6.03 12.61 4.99
C LEU A 299 -6.47 12.13 3.59
N ALA A 300 -6.23 12.93 2.56
CA ALA A 300 -6.60 12.63 1.18
C ALA A 300 -5.83 11.41 0.63
N MET A 301 -4.54 11.33 0.91
CA MET A 301 -3.68 10.19 0.52
C MET A 301 -4.18 8.88 1.13
N MET A 302 -4.41 8.87 2.44
CA MET A 302 -4.88 7.68 3.14
C MET A 302 -6.28 7.28 2.72
N ALA A 303 -7.20 8.25 2.60
CA ALA A 303 -8.55 8.02 2.14
C ALA A 303 -8.60 7.39 0.73
N ALA A 304 -7.80 7.91 -0.21
CA ALA A 304 -7.66 7.33 -1.55
C ALA A 304 -7.06 5.91 -1.51
N GLY A 305 -6.06 5.68 -0.67
CA GLY A 305 -5.48 4.35 -0.47
C GLY A 305 -6.47 3.33 0.08
N ILE A 306 -7.31 3.76 1.03
CA ILE A 306 -8.40 2.97 1.60
C ILE A 306 -9.47 2.69 0.51
N GLY A 307 -9.87 3.70 -0.24
CA GLY A 307 -10.86 3.56 -1.32
C GLY A 307 -10.42 2.55 -2.39
N ARG A 308 -9.12 2.57 -2.76
CA ARG A 308 -8.56 1.59 -3.70
C ARG A 308 -8.74 0.14 -3.25
N GLN A 309 -8.66 -0.14 -1.94
CA GLN A 309 -8.88 -1.50 -1.41
C GLN A 309 -10.35 -1.96 -1.53
N ALA A 310 -11.28 -1.02 -1.62
CA ALA A 310 -12.70 -1.26 -1.81
C ALA A 310 -13.13 -1.18 -3.29
N SER A 311 -12.19 -1.12 -4.24
CA SER A 311 -12.51 -1.03 -5.66
C SER A 311 -12.31 -2.36 -6.37
N PRO A 312 -13.32 -2.89 -7.07
CA PRO A 312 -13.17 -4.08 -7.91
C PRO A 312 -12.34 -3.81 -9.17
N LEU A 313 -12.06 -2.53 -9.49
CA LEU A 313 -11.25 -2.11 -10.63
C LEU A 313 -9.76 -1.95 -10.27
N ALA A 314 -9.40 -2.03 -8.99
CA ALA A 314 -8.02 -1.90 -8.56
C ALA A 314 -7.16 -3.08 -9.06
N GLY A 315 -6.06 -2.77 -9.75
CA GLY A 315 -5.21 -3.78 -10.39
C GLY A 315 -4.69 -4.86 -9.43
N GLY A 316 -4.40 -4.51 -8.17
CA GLY A 316 -4.01 -5.50 -7.15
C GLY A 316 -5.17 -6.41 -6.74
N ILE A 317 -6.40 -5.89 -6.62
CA ILE A 317 -7.60 -6.70 -6.34
C ILE A 317 -7.89 -7.65 -7.50
N ILE A 318 -7.80 -7.17 -8.75
CA ILE A 318 -7.97 -8.02 -9.96
C ILE A 318 -6.93 -9.15 -9.96
N LEU A 319 -5.67 -8.84 -9.67
CA LEU A 319 -4.60 -9.85 -9.63
C LEU A 319 -4.86 -10.89 -8.53
N LEU A 320 -5.20 -10.46 -7.31
CA LEU A 320 -5.48 -11.35 -6.19
C LEU A 320 -6.72 -12.21 -6.45
N SER A 321 -7.76 -11.64 -7.06
CA SER A 321 -8.96 -12.38 -7.44
C SER A 321 -8.66 -13.46 -8.49
N GLY A 322 -7.78 -13.14 -9.45
CA GLY A 322 -7.29 -14.11 -10.44
C GLY A 322 -6.53 -15.27 -9.79
N ILE A 323 -5.62 -14.98 -8.85
CA ILE A 323 -4.87 -16.01 -8.10
C ILE A 323 -5.82 -16.88 -7.26
N ALA A 324 -6.84 -16.27 -6.65
CA ALA A 324 -7.80 -16.98 -5.81
C ALA A 324 -8.91 -17.70 -6.61
N GLY A 325 -9.02 -17.48 -7.92
CA GLY A 325 -10.07 -18.07 -8.77
C GLY A 325 -11.48 -17.53 -8.45
N VAL A 326 -11.60 -16.24 -8.03
CA VAL A 326 -12.88 -15.61 -7.68
C VAL A 326 -13.05 -14.27 -8.42
N SER A 327 -14.27 -13.73 -8.40
CA SER A 327 -14.47 -12.39 -8.98
C SER A 327 -13.89 -11.28 -8.08
N PRO A 328 -13.40 -10.15 -8.64
CA PRO A 328 -12.96 -9.00 -7.87
C PRO A 328 -14.01 -8.48 -6.89
N VAL A 329 -15.30 -8.55 -7.25
CA VAL A 329 -16.42 -8.12 -6.41
C VAL A 329 -16.52 -8.97 -5.14
N GLU A 330 -16.26 -10.28 -5.23
CA GLU A 330 -16.25 -11.14 -4.05
C GLU A 330 -15.11 -10.80 -3.08
N VAL A 331 -13.98 -10.38 -3.57
CA VAL A 331 -12.87 -9.87 -2.76
C VAL A 331 -13.29 -8.57 -2.07
N VAL A 332 -13.84 -7.62 -2.86
CA VAL A 332 -14.27 -6.31 -2.35
C VAL A 332 -15.37 -6.41 -1.30
N LYS A 333 -16.31 -7.33 -1.41
CA LYS A 333 -17.32 -7.59 -0.35
C LYS A 333 -16.66 -7.86 1.02
N ARG A 334 -15.41 -8.34 1.06
CA ARG A 334 -14.67 -8.64 2.29
C ARG A 334 -13.73 -7.51 2.72
N THR A 335 -13.26 -6.69 1.78
CA THR A 335 -12.43 -5.53 2.12
C THR A 335 -13.25 -4.26 2.39
N ALA A 336 -14.44 -4.12 1.78
CA ALA A 336 -15.28 -2.94 1.92
C ALA A 336 -15.68 -2.60 3.37
N PRO A 337 -16.08 -3.54 4.23
CA PRO A 337 -16.37 -3.23 5.62
C PRO A 337 -15.17 -2.59 6.34
N ALA A 338 -13.97 -3.10 6.11
CA ALA A 338 -12.75 -2.52 6.66
C ALA A 338 -12.47 -1.13 6.09
N ALA A 339 -12.69 -0.92 4.80
CA ALA A 339 -12.51 0.38 4.15
C ALA A 339 -13.45 1.44 4.73
N VAL A 340 -14.72 1.08 4.96
CA VAL A 340 -15.70 1.99 5.58
C VAL A 340 -15.29 2.35 7.01
N VAL A 341 -14.93 1.37 7.83
CA VAL A 341 -14.48 1.63 9.21
C VAL A 341 -13.21 2.48 9.22
N MET A 342 -12.25 2.17 8.33
CA MET A 342 -11.00 2.93 8.25
C MET A 342 -11.24 4.38 7.83
N VAL A 343 -12.04 4.67 6.79
CA VAL A 343 -12.25 6.06 6.35
C VAL A 343 -13.01 6.87 7.38
N LEU A 344 -13.98 6.27 8.08
CA LEU A 344 -14.67 6.91 9.19
C LEU A 344 -13.72 7.20 10.34
N THR A 345 -12.91 6.22 10.75
CA THR A 345 -11.93 6.42 11.83
C THR A 345 -10.87 7.45 11.44
N LEU A 346 -10.40 7.42 10.21
CA LEU A 346 -9.44 8.40 9.68
C LEU A 346 -9.99 9.84 9.76
N TYR A 347 -11.26 10.02 9.40
CA TYR A 347 -11.95 11.31 9.52
C TYR A 347 -11.94 11.87 10.95
N PHE A 348 -12.06 11.01 11.98
CA PHE A 348 -12.03 11.48 13.37
C PHE A 348 -10.62 11.65 13.93
N LEU A 349 -9.61 10.97 13.38
CA LEU A 349 -8.23 11.02 13.89
C LEU A 349 -7.40 12.17 13.31
N VAL A 350 -7.70 12.62 12.11
CA VAL A 350 -7.04 13.73 11.42
C VAL A 350 -7.94 14.96 11.44
#